data_9553868a8880f0341e35dc36516f606e
#
_entry.id   9553868a8880f0341e35dc36516f606e
#
_cell.length_a   1.000
_cell.length_b   1.000
_cell.length_c   1.000
_cell.angle_alpha   90.00
_cell.angle_beta   90.00
_cell.angle_gamma   90.00
#
_symmetry.space_group_name_H-M   'P 1'
#
loop_
_entity.id
_entity.type
_entity.pdbx_description
1 polymer ?
#
loop_
_entity_poly.entity_id
_entity_poly.type
_entity_poly.pdbx_seq_one_letter_code
_entity_poly.pdbx_strand_id
1 'polypeptide(L)'
;MKIRVGQGFDVHALVPGRKLVLGGVEIASARGLLGHSDADVLLHAIADAILGAAAMGDIGQLFPDTDANYRNADSRLLLQQAAQRVRDAGWRVENIDATVVAEEPKIAPHIAAMCQTIAASCEIAASAVSVKGKTSEKLGFAGRGEGIAALAVVLLISG
;
A
#
# COMPACT_ATOMS: atom_id res chain seq x y z
N MET A 1 -27.41 -3.38 -3.17
CA MET A 1 -26.00 -3.02 -3.30
C MET A 1 -25.71 -1.78 -2.47
N LYS A 2 -24.73 -1.83 -1.58
CA LYS A 2 -24.23 -0.66 -0.82
C LYS A 2 -22.82 -0.35 -1.29
N ILE A 3 -22.43 0.91 -1.23
CA ILE A 3 -21.13 1.42 -1.68
C ILE A 3 -20.45 2.13 -0.52
N ARG A 4 -19.16 1.92 -0.35
CA ARG A 4 -18.31 2.62 0.61
C ARG A 4 -17.00 3.03 -0.04
N VAL A 5 -16.50 4.20 0.34
CA VAL A 5 -15.19 4.72 -0.09
C VAL A 5 -14.29 4.79 1.13
N GLY A 6 -13.05 4.36 0.98
CA GLY A 6 -12.00 4.53 1.97
C GLY A 6 -10.79 5.21 1.37
N GLN A 7 -10.08 5.95 2.20
CA GLN A 7 -8.83 6.63 1.87
C GLN A 7 -7.75 6.14 2.82
N GLY A 8 -6.56 5.89 2.31
CA GLY A 8 -5.39 5.53 3.09
C GLY A 8 -4.21 6.44 2.74
N PHE A 9 -3.36 6.68 3.72
CA PHE A 9 -2.11 7.39 3.58
C PHE A 9 -1.05 6.70 4.44
N ASP A 10 0.15 6.53 3.88
CA ASP A 10 1.30 6.07 4.65
C ASP A 10 2.58 6.76 4.17
N VAL A 11 3.59 6.80 5.02
CA VAL A 11 4.89 7.39 4.74
C VAL A 11 5.98 6.65 5.52
N HIS A 12 7.09 6.35 4.85
CA HIS A 12 8.25 5.74 5.48
C HIS A 12 9.52 6.47 5.08
N ALA A 13 10.47 6.53 6.02
CA ALA A 13 11.80 7.10 5.76
C ALA A 13 12.60 6.19 4.82
N LEU A 14 13.35 6.82 3.92
CA LEU A 14 14.23 6.15 2.96
C LEU A 14 15.65 6.12 3.53
N VAL A 15 16.16 4.92 3.82
CA VAL A 15 17.43 4.70 4.53
C VAL A 15 18.35 3.73 3.78
N PRO A 16 19.69 3.84 3.93
CA PRO A 16 20.62 2.87 3.36
C PRO A 16 20.47 1.49 4.00
N GLY A 17 20.86 0.43 3.26
CA GLY A 17 21.00 -0.91 3.79
C GLY A 17 19.71 -1.71 3.91
N ARG A 18 18.59 -1.18 3.41
CA ARG A 18 17.32 -1.91 3.31
C ARG A 18 16.92 -2.11 1.86
N LYS A 19 16.27 -3.22 1.58
CA LYS A 19 15.61 -3.43 0.29
C LYS A 19 14.47 -2.44 0.13
N LEU A 20 14.24 -1.99 -1.09
CA LEU A 20 13.09 -1.19 -1.46
C LEU A 20 12.01 -2.10 -2.03
N VAL A 21 10.88 -2.18 -1.34
CA VAL A 21 9.69 -2.91 -1.79
C VAL A 21 8.53 -1.93 -1.88
N LEU A 22 7.92 -1.84 -3.04
CA LEU A 22 6.76 -0.98 -3.33
C LEU A 22 5.72 -1.74 -4.14
N GLY A 23 4.49 -1.77 -3.66
CA GLY A 23 3.41 -2.52 -4.31
C GLY A 23 3.69 -4.02 -4.42
N GLY A 24 4.44 -4.58 -3.47
CA GLY A 24 4.89 -5.96 -3.46
C GLY A 24 6.00 -6.29 -4.46
N VAL A 25 6.61 -5.27 -5.07
CA VAL A 25 7.69 -5.40 -6.06
C VAL A 25 8.99 -4.90 -5.46
N GLU A 26 10.03 -5.75 -5.46
CA GLU A 26 11.39 -5.34 -5.08
C GLU A 26 12.00 -4.49 -6.21
N ILE A 27 12.44 -3.30 -5.87
CA ILE A 27 13.03 -2.34 -6.82
C ILE A 27 14.51 -2.16 -6.50
N ALA A 28 15.37 -2.26 -7.51
CA ALA A 28 16.79 -2.00 -7.34
C ALA A 28 17.02 -0.56 -6.87
N SER A 29 17.59 -0.40 -5.68
CA SER A 29 17.88 0.88 -5.06
C SER A 29 18.97 0.73 -4.01
N ALA A 30 19.81 1.75 -3.85
CA ALA A 30 20.80 1.82 -2.76
C ALA A 30 20.14 2.02 -1.38
N ARG A 31 18.89 2.47 -1.35
CA ARG A 31 18.12 2.73 -0.13
C ARG A 31 16.77 2.04 -0.19
N GLY A 32 16.25 1.66 0.97
CA GLY A 32 14.91 1.10 1.13
C GLY A 32 14.16 1.78 2.26
N LEU A 33 12.90 1.41 2.44
CA LEU A 33 12.03 2.02 3.42
C LEU A 33 12.24 1.42 4.82
N LEU A 34 12.24 2.26 5.83
CA LEU A 34 12.39 1.89 7.24
C LEU A 34 11.01 1.62 7.86
N GLY A 35 10.84 0.45 8.45
CA GLY A 35 9.64 0.06 9.17
C GLY A 35 9.80 -1.29 9.84
N HIS A 36 8.78 -1.69 10.61
CA HIS A 36 8.75 -2.96 11.34
C HIS A 36 8.60 -4.17 10.39
N SER A 37 7.75 -4.04 9.35
CA SER A 37 7.57 -5.00 8.25
C SER A 37 8.61 -4.75 7.14
N ASP A 38 8.32 -5.15 5.91
CA ASP A 38 9.07 -4.75 4.71
C ASP A 38 8.91 -3.26 4.37
N ALA A 39 8.06 -2.55 5.12
CA ALA A 39 7.76 -1.12 4.98
C ALA A 39 7.22 -0.72 3.59
N ASP A 40 6.47 -1.61 2.94
CA ASP A 40 5.80 -1.31 1.67
C ASP A 40 4.70 -0.25 1.88
N VAL A 41 5.08 1.00 1.69
CA VAL A 41 4.22 2.16 1.94
C VAL A 41 2.97 2.16 1.07
N LEU A 42 3.04 1.60 -0.15
CA LEU A 42 1.91 1.52 -1.06
C LEU A 42 0.88 0.47 -0.59
N LEU A 43 1.33 -0.72 -0.24
CA LEU A 43 0.43 -1.76 0.26
C LEU A 43 -0.18 -1.38 1.61
N HIS A 44 0.56 -0.67 2.47
CA HIS A 44 0.03 -0.15 3.74
C HIS A 44 -1.09 0.89 3.52
N ALA A 45 -0.89 1.85 2.61
CA ALA A 45 -1.91 2.84 2.28
C ALA A 45 -3.19 2.18 1.71
N ILE A 46 -3.03 1.16 0.86
CA ILE A 46 -4.16 0.40 0.30
C ILE A 46 -4.89 -0.39 1.38
N ALA A 47 -4.17 -1.07 2.27
CA ALA A 47 -4.78 -1.82 3.36
C ALA A 47 -5.58 -0.91 4.31
N ASP A 48 -5.04 0.27 4.65
CA ASP A 48 -5.76 1.27 5.44
C ASP A 48 -7.01 1.79 4.73
N ALA A 49 -6.94 2.02 3.41
CA ALA A 49 -8.10 2.42 2.64
C ALA A 49 -9.21 1.35 2.65
N ILE A 50 -8.85 0.07 2.52
CA ILE A 50 -9.77 -1.06 2.58
C ILE A 50 -10.45 -1.14 3.96
N LEU A 51 -9.66 -1.13 5.03
CA LEU A 51 -10.16 -1.21 6.40
C LEU A 51 -11.01 0.02 6.76
N GLY A 52 -10.55 1.21 6.38
CA GLY A 52 -11.26 2.46 6.61
C GLY A 52 -12.62 2.50 5.90
N ALA A 53 -12.72 2.03 4.66
CA ALA A 53 -13.98 1.92 3.93
C ALA A 53 -14.99 1.03 4.65
N ALA A 54 -14.52 -0.04 5.29
CA ALA A 54 -15.35 -0.95 6.07
C ALA A 54 -15.63 -0.47 7.50
N ALA A 55 -15.04 0.67 7.93
CA ALA A 55 -15.06 1.18 9.29
C ALA A 55 -14.44 0.20 10.32
N MET A 56 -13.33 -0.45 9.94
CA MET A 56 -12.63 -1.47 10.73
C MET A 56 -11.26 -0.99 11.26
N GLY A 57 -11.03 0.32 11.33
CA GLY A 57 -9.78 0.90 11.80
C GLY A 57 -8.68 0.91 10.74
N ASP A 58 -7.48 0.58 11.13
CA ASP A 58 -6.26 0.64 10.33
C ASP A 58 -5.36 -0.58 10.55
N ILE A 59 -4.28 -0.67 9.76
CA ILE A 59 -3.31 -1.77 9.86
C ILE A 59 -2.55 -1.77 11.20
N GLY A 60 -2.34 -0.61 11.82
CA GLY A 60 -1.66 -0.51 13.11
C GLY A 60 -2.45 -1.17 14.24
N GLN A 61 -3.78 -1.13 14.16
CA GLN A 61 -4.66 -1.84 15.10
C GLN A 61 -4.73 -3.34 14.80
N LEU A 62 -4.71 -3.72 13.52
CA LEU A 62 -4.83 -5.11 13.09
C LEU A 62 -3.50 -5.86 13.21
N PHE A 63 -2.37 -5.18 12.96
CA PHE A 63 -1.01 -5.73 12.96
C PHE A 63 -0.07 -4.81 13.77
N PRO A 64 -0.17 -4.81 15.11
CA PRO A 64 0.65 -3.93 15.94
C PRO A 64 2.16 -4.14 15.70
N ASP A 65 2.91 -3.06 15.60
CA ASP A 65 4.36 -3.07 15.46
C ASP A 65 5.09 -3.58 16.71
N THR A 66 4.36 -3.69 17.82
CA THR A 66 4.82 -4.34 19.06
C THR A 66 4.79 -5.86 18.99
N ASP A 67 4.08 -6.45 18.01
CA ASP A 67 3.99 -7.91 17.84
C ASP A 67 5.17 -8.42 16.99
N ALA A 68 6.05 -9.20 17.60
CA ALA A 68 7.21 -9.79 16.94
C ALA A 68 6.87 -10.68 15.73
N ASN A 69 5.64 -11.20 15.66
CA ASN A 69 5.19 -12.03 14.54
C ASN A 69 5.13 -11.24 13.21
N TYR A 70 4.98 -9.91 13.27
CA TYR A 70 4.94 -9.05 12.08
C TYR A 70 6.28 -8.41 11.73
N ARG A 71 7.34 -8.74 12.49
CA ARG A 71 8.69 -8.25 12.18
C ARG A 71 9.16 -8.79 10.85
N ASN A 72 9.56 -7.90 9.95
CA ASN A 72 9.92 -8.21 8.55
C ASN A 72 8.80 -8.90 7.76
N ALA A 73 7.54 -8.75 8.18
CA ALA A 73 6.40 -9.34 7.49
C ALA A 73 6.32 -8.84 6.05
N ASP A 74 5.92 -9.75 5.16
CA ASP A 74 5.58 -9.42 3.78
C ASP A 74 4.23 -8.68 3.76
N SER A 75 4.25 -7.42 3.34
CA SER A 75 3.04 -6.60 3.31
C SER A 75 1.98 -7.09 2.33
N ARG A 76 2.32 -7.99 1.39
CA ARG A 76 1.32 -8.68 0.57
C ARG A 76 0.38 -9.54 1.42
N LEU A 77 0.93 -10.22 2.43
CA LEU A 77 0.13 -11.00 3.38
C LEU A 77 -0.75 -10.11 4.26
N LEU A 78 -0.22 -8.95 4.69
CA LEU A 78 -1.01 -7.99 5.45
C LEU A 78 -2.18 -7.45 4.63
N LEU A 79 -1.94 -7.12 3.35
CA LEU A 79 -2.99 -6.68 2.43
C LEU A 79 -4.04 -7.79 2.18
N GLN A 80 -3.60 -9.04 1.98
CA GLN A 80 -4.49 -10.20 1.84
C GLN A 80 -5.41 -10.36 3.05
N GLN A 81 -4.85 -10.24 4.26
CA GLN A 81 -5.64 -10.34 5.51
C GLN A 81 -6.63 -9.18 5.66
N ALA A 82 -6.25 -7.95 5.30
CA ALA A 82 -7.16 -6.81 5.30
C ALA A 82 -8.31 -7.03 4.31
N ALA A 83 -8.01 -7.46 3.08
CA ALA A 83 -9.03 -7.77 2.08
C ALA A 83 -9.95 -8.94 2.50
N GLN A 84 -9.38 -9.99 3.10
CA GLN A 84 -10.17 -11.11 3.62
C GLN A 84 -11.12 -10.67 4.73
N ARG A 85 -10.65 -9.84 5.66
CA ARG A 85 -11.45 -9.36 6.77
C ARG A 85 -12.69 -8.57 6.31
N VAL A 86 -12.55 -7.75 5.28
CA VAL A 86 -13.71 -7.01 4.74
C VAL A 86 -14.65 -7.95 3.96
N ARG A 87 -14.13 -8.98 3.28
CA ARG A 87 -14.94 -10.02 2.64
C ARG A 87 -15.79 -10.78 3.66
N ASP A 88 -15.20 -11.18 4.78
CA ASP A 88 -15.92 -11.88 5.86
C ASP A 88 -17.05 -11.04 6.45
N ALA A 89 -16.96 -9.72 6.34
CA ALA A 89 -18.01 -8.79 6.73
C ALA A 89 -19.01 -8.45 5.60
N GLY A 90 -18.96 -9.18 4.48
CA GLY A 90 -19.89 -9.02 3.35
C GLY A 90 -19.57 -7.89 2.38
N TRP A 91 -18.33 -7.39 2.42
CA TRP A 91 -17.82 -6.39 1.47
C TRP A 91 -16.83 -7.01 0.50
N ARG A 92 -16.73 -6.44 -0.69
CA ARG A 92 -15.65 -6.77 -1.64
C ARG A 92 -15.03 -5.51 -2.21
N VAL A 93 -13.76 -5.57 -2.49
CA VAL A 93 -13.04 -4.51 -3.19
C VAL A 93 -13.52 -4.47 -4.64
N GLU A 94 -13.96 -3.31 -5.10
CA GLU A 94 -14.41 -3.12 -6.47
C GLU A 94 -13.31 -2.50 -7.33
N ASN A 95 -12.65 -1.43 -6.82
CA ASN A 95 -11.49 -0.86 -7.47
C ASN A 95 -10.56 -0.17 -6.46
N ILE A 96 -9.31 0.02 -6.88
CA ILE A 96 -8.25 0.68 -6.14
C ILE A 96 -7.60 1.72 -7.04
N ASP A 97 -7.46 2.95 -6.55
CA ASP A 97 -6.65 4.01 -7.17
C ASP A 97 -5.62 4.51 -6.16
N ALA A 98 -4.34 4.46 -6.51
CA ALA A 98 -3.26 4.81 -5.62
C ALA A 98 -2.19 5.68 -6.29
N THR A 99 -1.51 6.48 -5.48
CA THR A 99 -0.42 7.35 -5.91
C THR A 99 0.78 7.16 -4.99
N VAL A 100 1.95 6.89 -5.58
CA VAL A 100 3.24 6.88 -4.88
C VAL A 100 3.94 8.20 -5.14
N VAL A 101 4.35 8.88 -4.08
CA VAL A 101 5.12 10.14 -4.15
C VAL A 101 6.57 9.85 -3.80
N ALA A 102 7.43 9.87 -4.83
CA ALA A 102 8.86 9.60 -4.71
C ALA A 102 9.65 10.38 -5.76
N GLU A 103 10.80 10.93 -5.37
CA GLU A 103 11.74 11.52 -6.34
C GLU A 103 12.51 10.41 -7.07
N GLU A 104 12.97 9.41 -6.32
CA GLU A 104 13.69 8.24 -6.79
C GLU A 104 13.29 7.00 -5.98
N PRO A 105 13.31 5.81 -6.60
CA PRO A 105 13.50 5.53 -8.02
C PRO A 105 12.29 5.94 -8.87
N LYS A 106 12.43 5.87 -10.21
CA LYS A 106 11.29 6.04 -11.12
C LYS A 106 10.30 4.88 -10.94
N ILE A 107 9.04 5.20 -10.69
CA ILE A 107 7.99 4.22 -10.41
C ILE A 107 7.41 3.61 -11.69
N ALA A 108 7.35 4.39 -12.77
CA ALA A 108 6.67 4.01 -14.01
C ALA A 108 7.05 2.61 -14.56
N PRO A 109 8.31 2.16 -14.57
CA PRO A 109 8.66 0.82 -15.09
C PRO A 109 8.07 -0.34 -14.27
N HIS A 110 7.64 -0.10 -13.03
CA HIS A 110 7.20 -1.11 -12.08
C HIS A 110 5.67 -1.16 -11.90
N ILE A 111 4.94 -0.19 -12.45
CA ILE A 111 3.50 -0.02 -12.21
C ILE A 111 2.71 -1.26 -12.62
N ALA A 112 2.99 -1.85 -13.77
CA ALA A 112 2.26 -3.04 -14.24
C ALA A 112 2.40 -4.22 -13.27
N ALA A 113 3.61 -4.48 -12.77
CA ALA A 113 3.87 -5.54 -11.80
C ALA A 113 3.21 -5.24 -10.45
N MET A 114 3.22 -3.98 -10.00
CA MET A 114 2.52 -3.55 -8.79
C MET A 114 1.01 -3.79 -8.89
N CYS A 115 0.38 -3.39 -10.00
CA CYS A 115 -1.05 -3.61 -10.23
C CYS A 115 -1.42 -5.09 -10.19
N GLN A 116 -0.61 -5.95 -10.80
CA GLN A 116 -0.82 -7.40 -10.76
C GLN A 116 -0.74 -7.96 -9.35
N THR A 117 0.28 -7.56 -8.58
CA THR A 117 0.48 -8.01 -7.20
C THR A 117 -0.65 -7.57 -6.29
N ILE A 118 -1.06 -6.29 -6.39
CA ILE A 118 -2.15 -5.73 -5.61
C ILE A 118 -3.46 -6.45 -5.95
N ALA A 119 -3.75 -6.62 -7.25
CA ALA A 119 -4.95 -7.30 -7.72
C ALA A 119 -5.04 -8.73 -7.21
N ALA A 120 -3.94 -9.49 -7.28
CA ALA A 120 -3.86 -10.85 -6.74
C ALA A 120 -4.09 -10.89 -5.22
N SER A 121 -3.51 -9.94 -4.48
CA SER A 121 -3.68 -9.85 -3.02
C SER A 121 -5.12 -9.53 -2.60
N CYS A 122 -5.84 -8.76 -3.41
CA CYS A 122 -7.23 -8.37 -3.15
C CYS A 122 -8.27 -9.27 -3.85
N GLU A 123 -7.83 -10.24 -4.68
CA GLU A 123 -8.69 -11.13 -5.49
C GLU A 123 -9.61 -10.36 -6.44
N ILE A 124 -9.07 -9.35 -7.11
CA ILE A 124 -9.76 -8.53 -8.12
C ILE A 124 -9.02 -8.57 -9.46
N ALA A 125 -9.65 -8.10 -10.52
CA ALA A 125 -9.00 -7.98 -11.81
C ALA A 125 -7.91 -6.90 -11.79
N ALA A 126 -6.78 -7.12 -12.47
CA ALA A 126 -5.71 -6.12 -12.56
C ALA A 126 -6.19 -4.80 -13.20
N SER A 127 -7.19 -4.85 -14.06
CA SER A 127 -7.84 -3.67 -14.66
C SER A 127 -8.61 -2.80 -13.66
N ALA A 128 -8.90 -3.32 -12.47
CA ALA A 128 -9.53 -2.58 -11.37
C ALA A 128 -8.51 -1.87 -10.45
N VAL A 129 -7.22 -1.99 -10.74
CA VAL A 129 -6.14 -1.38 -9.95
C VAL A 129 -5.42 -0.33 -10.79
N SER A 130 -5.34 0.89 -10.27
CA SER A 130 -4.56 1.98 -10.85
C SER A 130 -3.48 2.40 -9.86
N VAL A 131 -2.24 2.48 -10.34
CA VAL A 131 -1.10 3.02 -9.58
C VAL A 131 -0.46 4.13 -10.42
N LYS A 132 -0.21 5.27 -9.79
CA LYS A 132 0.47 6.43 -10.38
C LYS A 132 1.72 6.76 -9.58
N GLY A 133 2.82 7.06 -10.27
CA GLY A 133 4.03 7.63 -9.67
C GLY A 133 4.04 9.14 -9.86
N LYS A 134 4.37 9.86 -8.80
CA LYS A 134 4.53 11.33 -8.80
C LYS A 134 5.80 11.71 -8.09
N THR A 135 6.47 12.76 -8.57
CA THR A 135 7.45 13.50 -7.78
C THR A 135 6.71 14.54 -6.93
N SER A 136 7.39 15.10 -5.94
CA SER A 136 6.91 16.29 -5.23
C SER A 136 7.54 17.59 -5.76
N GLU A 137 8.09 17.57 -6.99
CA GLU A 137 8.75 18.72 -7.61
C GLU A 137 9.90 19.28 -6.73
N LYS A 138 10.63 18.38 -6.07
CA LYS A 138 11.72 18.67 -5.12
C LYS A 138 11.27 19.42 -3.85
N LEU A 139 9.97 19.44 -3.56
CA LEU A 139 9.42 20.07 -2.37
C LEU A 139 9.26 19.05 -1.22
N GLY A 140 9.50 19.51 -0.01
CA GLY A 140 9.26 18.76 1.21
C GLY A 140 10.17 17.54 1.39
N PHE A 141 9.78 16.63 2.27
CA PHE A 141 10.56 15.43 2.62
C PHE A 141 10.77 14.50 1.42
N ALA A 142 9.75 14.31 0.60
CA ALA A 142 9.85 13.47 -0.59
C ALA A 142 10.82 14.12 -1.61
N GLY A 143 10.72 15.43 -1.80
CA GLY A 143 11.57 16.20 -2.69
C GLY A 143 13.04 16.22 -2.29
N ARG A 144 13.33 16.11 -0.98
CA ARG A 144 14.69 15.96 -0.45
C ARG A 144 15.15 14.49 -0.40
N GLY A 145 14.31 13.54 -0.84
CA GLY A 145 14.65 12.12 -0.80
C GLY A 145 14.74 11.53 0.60
N GLU A 146 14.07 12.12 1.58
CA GLU A 146 14.05 11.65 2.97
C GLU A 146 13.09 10.48 3.19
N GLY A 147 12.09 10.35 2.32
CA GLY A 147 11.07 9.32 2.42
C GLY A 147 10.22 9.20 1.17
N ILE A 148 9.38 8.17 1.16
CA ILE A 148 8.36 7.92 0.15
C ILE A 148 7.00 7.91 0.85
N ALA A 149 6.01 8.56 0.22
CA ALA A 149 4.63 8.54 0.66
C ALA A 149 3.74 7.83 -0.36
N ALA A 150 2.63 7.28 0.11
CA ALA A 150 1.59 6.76 -0.74
C ALA A 150 0.20 7.17 -0.25
N LEU A 151 -0.67 7.40 -1.21
CA LEU A 151 -2.10 7.64 -0.99
C LEU A 151 -2.88 6.58 -1.75
N ALA A 152 -3.99 6.14 -1.18
CA ALA A 152 -4.88 5.20 -1.85
C ALA A 152 -6.34 5.56 -1.61
N VAL A 153 -7.17 5.31 -2.61
CA VAL A 153 -8.62 5.34 -2.51
C VAL A 153 -9.15 3.99 -2.95
N VAL A 154 -10.08 3.45 -2.19
CA VAL A 154 -10.69 2.15 -2.44
C VAL A 154 -12.21 2.30 -2.46
N LEU A 155 -12.85 1.64 -3.41
CA LEU A 155 -14.28 1.45 -3.44
C LEU A 155 -14.61 0.03 -2.97
N LEU A 156 -15.45 -0.08 -1.95
CA LEU A 156 -16.06 -1.34 -1.52
C LEU A 156 -17.51 -1.39 -1.94
N ILE A 157 -17.97 -2.57 -2.33
CA ILE A 157 -19.39 -2.84 -2.58
C ILE A 157 -19.85 -4.05 -1.77
N SER A 158 -21.14 -4.08 -1.41
CA SER A 158 -21.79 -5.27 -0.87
C SER A 158 -22.79 -5.83 -1.87
N GLY A 159 -22.94 -7.14 -1.86
CA GLY A 159 -24.01 -7.82 -2.61
C GLY A 159 -25.39 -7.53 -2.07
#